data_cb5803d7c214324f775e159cdcd0fc9e
#
_entry.id   cb5803d7c214324f775e159cdcd0fc9e
#
_cell.length_a   1.000
_cell.length_b   1.000
_cell.length_c   1.000
_cell.angle_alpha   90.00
_cell.angle_beta   90.00
_cell.angle_gamma   90.00
#
_symmetry.space_group_name_H-M   'P 1'
#
loop_
_entity.id
_entity.type
_entity.pdbx_description
1 polymer ?
#
loop_
_entity_poly.entity_id
_entity_poly.type
_entity_poly.pdbx_seq_one_letter_code
_entity_poly.pdbx_strand_id
1 'polypeptide(L)'
;KGVDEFLGSEVEKTIVPNVAKLLKINEDEIFVTCLHSMIYHQGVDQTSFHMIVTFEMTNEYQKYELELVKLILELSKNFSVHAHVNFTYFSKGFYSRIDNNYPLFVTESNQVNIENESDEDDDIYLGDIFADFNKNEK
;
A
#
# COMPACT_ATOMS: atom_id res chain seq x y z
N LYS A 1 -1.06 14.22 -9.73
CA LYS A 1 -1.97 13.26 -9.06
C LYS A 1 -1.08 12.30 -8.30
N GLY A 2 -1.13 12.33 -6.97
CA GLY A 2 -0.56 11.25 -6.18
C GLY A 2 -1.08 9.91 -6.73
N VAL A 3 -0.35 8.83 -6.46
CA VAL A 3 -0.79 7.49 -6.84
C VAL A 3 -2.13 7.26 -6.14
N ASP A 4 -3.23 7.38 -6.88
CA ASP A 4 -4.54 7.00 -6.38
C ASP A 4 -4.63 5.46 -6.30
N GLU A 5 -5.67 4.96 -5.67
CA GLU A 5 -5.84 3.52 -5.46
C GLU A 5 -5.80 2.72 -6.77
N PHE A 6 -6.42 3.26 -7.82
CA PHE A 6 -6.41 2.64 -9.15
C PHE A 6 -4.99 2.60 -9.74
N LEU A 7 -4.28 3.72 -9.69
CA LEU A 7 -2.91 3.80 -10.20
C LEU A 7 -1.97 2.92 -9.39
N GLY A 8 -2.17 2.79 -8.07
CA GLY A 8 -1.42 1.89 -7.20
C GLY A 8 -1.51 0.44 -7.66
N SER A 9 -2.71 -0.03 -7.95
CA SER A 9 -2.94 -1.38 -8.47
C SER A 9 -2.28 -1.61 -9.83
N GLU A 10 -2.35 -0.65 -10.75
CA GLU A 10 -1.72 -0.78 -12.06
C GLU A 10 -0.19 -0.74 -11.99
N VAL A 11 0.37 0.08 -11.10
CA VAL A 11 1.81 0.12 -10.81
C VAL A 11 2.28 -1.21 -10.24
N GLU A 12 1.55 -1.74 -9.27
CA GLU A 12 1.86 -3.04 -8.64
C GLU A 12 1.85 -4.17 -9.69
N LYS A 13 0.78 -4.33 -10.46
CA LYS A 13 0.64 -5.34 -11.51
C LYS A 13 1.75 -5.26 -12.57
N THR A 14 2.30 -4.07 -12.80
CA THR A 14 3.36 -3.87 -13.78
C THR A 14 4.75 -4.09 -13.18
N ILE A 15 4.99 -3.62 -11.97
CA ILE A 15 6.32 -3.62 -11.36
C ILE A 15 6.65 -4.96 -10.71
N VAL A 16 5.72 -5.52 -9.92
CA VAL A 16 6.00 -6.71 -9.10
C VAL A 16 6.47 -7.92 -9.92
N PRO A 17 5.81 -8.32 -11.02
CA PRO A 17 6.27 -9.48 -11.79
C PRO A 17 7.66 -9.30 -12.40
N ASN A 18 7.99 -8.08 -12.81
CA ASN A 18 9.28 -7.78 -13.41
C ASN A 18 10.41 -7.74 -12.36
N VAL A 19 10.13 -7.19 -11.18
CA VAL A 19 11.08 -7.18 -10.05
C VAL A 19 11.29 -8.60 -9.53
N ALA A 20 10.23 -9.38 -9.33
CA ALA A 20 10.31 -10.77 -8.89
C ALA A 20 11.18 -11.62 -9.83
N LYS A 21 10.95 -11.47 -11.12
CA LYS A 21 11.74 -12.14 -12.16
C LYS A 21 13.22 -11.73 -12.12
N LEU A 22 13.50 -10.44 -11.94
CA LEU A 22 14.88 -9.93 -11.87
C LEU A 22 15.60 -10.44 -10.63
N LEU A 23 14.95 -10.41 -9.47
CA LEU A 23 15.51 -10.84 -8.20
C LEU A 23 15.47 -12.38 -8.02
N LYS A 24 14.74 -13.09 -8.87
CA LYS A 24 14.51 -14.54 -8.80
C LYS A 24 13.84 -15.00 -7.50
N ILE A 25 12.84 -14.26 -7.09
CA ILE A 25 11.98 -14.53 -5.93
C ILE A 25 10.53 -14.69 -6.38
N ASN A 26 9.66 -15.14 -5.46
CA ASN A 26 8.23 -15.18 -5.74
C ASN A 26 7.61 -13.79 -5.62
N GLU A 27 6.56 -13.53 -6.38
CA GLU A 27 5.82 -12.27 -6.31
C GLU A 27 5.23 -12.05 -4.91
N ASP A 28 4.82 -13.10 -4.23
CA ASP A 28 4.29 -13.07 -2.85
C ASP A 28 5.32 -12.60 -1.79
N GLU A 29 6.59 -12.53 -2.15
CA GLU A 29 7.64 -11.99 -1.28
C GLU A 29 7.80 -10.46 -1.42
N ILE A 30 7.06 -9.84 -2.36
CA ILE A 30 7.13 -8.41 -2.63
C ILE A 30 5.87 -7.73 -2.11
N PHE A 31 6.05 -6.79 -1.20
CA PHE A 31 4.96 -5.94 -0.69
C PHE A 31 5.08 -4.54 -1.28
N VAL A 32 4.02 -4.05 -1.89
CA VAL A 32 3.96 -2.69 -2.43
C VAL A 32 3.11 -1.82 -1.51
N THR A 33 3.71 -0.75 -1.01
CA THR A 33 3.01 0.27 -0.25
C THR A 33 2.96 1.55 -1.07
N CYS A 34 1.76 2.04 -1.36
CA CYS A 34 1.55 3.30 -2.04
C CYS A 34 1.25 4.39 -1.03
N LEU A 35 2.14 5.39 -0.94
CA LEU A 35 1.97 6.53 -0.06
C LEU A 35 1.55 7.76 -0.85
N HIS A 36 0.48 8.39 -0.41
CA HIS A 36 0.09 9.71 -0.89
C HIS A 36 0.97 10.76 -0.23
N SER A 37 1.84 11.39 -1.03
CA SER A 37 2.68 12.50 -0.58
C SER A 37 2.61 13.65 -1.59
N MET A 38 2.77 14.87 -1.10
CA MET A 38 2.85 16.05 -1.95
C MET A 38 4.32 16.44 -2.13
N ILE A 39 4.71 16.70 -3.37
CA ILE A 39 6.06 17.12 -3.74
C ILE A 39 6.02 18.56 -4.17
N TYR A 40 6.79 19.43 -3.52
CA TYR A 40 6.88 20.84 -3.88
C TYR A 40 8.31 21.23 -4.25
N HIS A 41 8.43 22.08 -5.24
CA HIS A 41 9.68 22.77 -5.57
C HIS A 41 9.41 24.25 -5.78
N GLN A 42 10.09 25.09 -5.02
CA GLN A 42 9.92 26.57 -5.05
C GLN A 42 8.44 27.01 -4.94
N GLY A 43 7.67 26.34 -4.09
CA GLY A 43 6.25 26.62 -3.86
C GLY A 43 5.30 26.09 -4.93
N VAL A 44 5.80 25.42 -5.97
CA VAL A 44 4.97 24.83 -7.04
C VAL A 44 4.81 23.34 -6.79
N ASP A 45 3.58 22.85 -6.89
CA ASP A 45 3.26 21.44 -6.77
C ASP A 45 3.84 20.64 -7.95
N GLN A 46 4.63 19.64 -7.62
CA GLN A 46 5.30 18.73 -8.56
C GLN A 46 4.72 17.31 -8.50
N THR A 47 3.73 17.08 -7.67
CA THR A 47 3.24 15.72 -7.32
C THR A 47 2.82 14.91 -8.55
N SER A 48 2.22 15.56 -9.55
CA SER A 48 1.78 14.88 -10.78
C SER A 48 2.92 14.53 -11.75
N PHE A 49 4.12 15.05 -11.52
CA PHE A 49 5.25 14.88 -12.45
C PHE A 49 6.32 13.91 -11.92
N HIS A 50 6.27 13.60 -10.63
CA HIS A 50 7.30 12.80 -9.98
C HIS A 50 6.71 11.55 -9.34
N MET A 51 7.42 10.43 -9.50
CA MET A 51 7.20 9.19 -8.79
C MET A 51 8.48 8.85 -8.01
N ILE A 52 8.32 8.47 -6.75
CA ILE A 52 9.43 8.00 -5.92
C ILE A 52 9.19 6.53 -5.63
N VAL A 53 10.13 5.70 -6.02
CA VAL A 53 10.14 4.27 -5.71
C VAL A 53 11.27 4.00 -4.74
N THR A 54 10.94 3.45 -3.58
CA THR A 54 11.95 3.05 -2.59
C THR A 54 11.93 1.54 -2.44
N PHE A 55 13.07 0.92 -2.64
CA PHE A 55 13.27 -0.48 -2.33
C PHE A 55 13.81 -0.64 -0.92
N GLU A 56 13.08 -1.38 -0.11
CA GLU A 56 13.54 -1.83 1.20
C GLU A 56 13.87 -3.31 1.12
N MET A 57 15.14 -3.66 1.19
CA MET A 57 15.57 -5.02 0.91
C MET A 57 16.78 -5.43 1.72
N THR A 58 17.06 -6.74 1.78
CA THR A 58 18.27 -7.25 2.41
C THR A 58 19.51 -6.96 1.58
N ASN A 59 20.67 -6.86 2.26
CA ASN A 59 21.95 -6.51 1.63
C ASN A 59 22.34 -7.45 0.46
N GLU A 60 21.83 -8.67 0.43
CA GLU A 60 22.13 -9.65 -0.63
C GLU A 60 21.66 -9.21 -2.02
N TYR A 61 20.63 -8.35 -2.09
CA TYR A 61 20.07 -7.82 -3.33
C TYR A 61 20.77 -6.55 -3.83
N GLN A 62 21.70 -5.99 -3.07
CA GLN A 62 22.45 -4.77 -3.46
C GLN A 62 23.11 -4.90 -4.84
N LYS A 63 23.54 -6.09 -5.21
CA LYS A 63 24.13 -6.38 -6.52
C LYS A 63 23.19 -6.11 -7.72
N TYR A 64 21.89 -5.98 -7.49
CA TYR A 64 20.88 -5.74 -8.53
C TYR A 64 20.45 -4.27 -8.65
N GLU A 65 21.06 -3.35 -7.91
CA GLU A 65 20.68 -1.93 -7.91
C GLU A 65 20.57 -1.35 -9.33
N LEU A 66 21.61 -1.53 -10.14
CA LEU A 66 21.65 -0.94 -11.47
C LEU A 66 20.57 -1.50 -12.40
N GLU A 67 20.30 -2.79 -12.30
CA GLU A 67 19.25 -3.46 -13.07
C GLU A 67 17.88 -3.01 -12.59
N LEU A 68 17.67 -2.89 -11.27
CA LEU A 68 16.43 -2.39 -10.69
C LEU A 68 16.18 -0.94 -11.10
N VAL A 69 17.17 -0.07 -11.03
CA VAL A 69 17.05 1.32 -11.49
C VAL A 69 16.62 1.38 -12.95
N LYS A 70 17.29 0.64 -13.83
CA LYS A 70 16.95 0.60 -15.26
C LYS A 70 15.53 0.10 -15.50
N LEU A 71 15.16 -0.97 -14.82
CA LEU A 71 13.83 -1.58 -14.90
C LEU A 71 12.75 -0.58 -14.46
N ILE A 72 12.92 0.03 -13.29
CA ILE A 72 11.93 0.97 -12.75
C ILE A 72 11.82 2.22 -13.64
N LEU A 73 12.93 2.79 -14.07
CA LEU A 73 12.91 3.95 -14.96
C LEU A 73 12.20 3.65 -16.28
N GLU A 74 12.36 2.44 -16.82
CA GLU A 74 11.68 2.03 -18.04
C GLU A 74 10.17 1.87 -17.80
N LEU A 75 9.76 1.16 -16.76
CA LEU A 75 8.35 0.92 -16.45
C LEU A 75 7.63 2.21 -16.03
N SER A 76 8.32 3.11 -15.34
CA SER A 76 7.74 4.36 -14.84
C SER A 76 7.34 5.34 -15.93
N LYS A 77 7.85 5.20 -17.15
CA LYS A 77 7.50 6.07 -18.28
C LYS A 77 5.99 6.11 -18.58
N ASN A 78 5.29 5.06 -18.21
CA ASN A 78 3.84 4.98 -18.39
C ASN A 78 3.04 5.70 -17.29
N PHE A 79 3.68 6.06 -16.18
CA PHE A 79 3.01 6.55 -14.98
C PHE A 79 3.45 7.96 -14.59
N SER A 80 4.68 8.36 -14.92
CA SER A 80 5.22 9.64 -14.48
C SER A 80 6.23 10.21 -15.48
N VAL A 81 6.44 11.51 -15.40
CA VAL A 81 7.46 12.22 -16.20
C VAL A 81 8.86 11.97 -15.66
N HIS A 82 8.97 11.93 -14.33
CA HIS A 82 10.22 11.72 -13.62
C HIS A 82 10.05 10.61 -12.59
N ALA A 83 11.06 9.76 -12.45
CA ALA A 83 11.10 8.75 -11.39
C ALA A 83 12.42 8.86 -10.62
N HIS A 84 12.31 8.76 -9.30
CA HIS A 84 13.42 8.63 -8.38
C HIS A 84 13.42 7.23 -7.80
N VAL A 85 14.58 6.58 -7.80
CA VAL A 85 14.72 5.24 -7.23
C VAL A 85 15.67 5.31 -6.06
N ASN A 86 15.18 4.95 -4.88
CA ASN A 86 15.93 4.93 -3.64
C ASN A 86 16.07 3.49 -3.14
N PHE A 87 17.13 3.24 -2.37
CA PHE A 87 17.38 1.95 -1.76
C PHE A 87 17.63 2.12 -0.26
N THR A 88 16.99 1.25 0.51
CA THR A 88 17.23 1.10 1.95
C THR A 88 17.57 -0.37 2.20
N TYR A 89 18.66 -0.62 2.90
CA TYR A 89 19.15 -1.97 3.15
C TYR A 89 19.12 -2.31 4.63
N PHE A 90 18.78 -3.56 4.91
CA PHE A 90 18.89 -4.12 6.24
C PHE A 90 19.68 -5.45 6.20
N SER A 91 20.44 -5.72 7.25
CA SER A 91 21.30 -6.90 7.32
C SER A 91 20.51 -8.19 7.48
N LYS A 92 19.33 -8.11 8.11
CA LYS A 92 18.46 -9.25 8.39
C LYS A 92 17.04 -8.78 8.55
N GLY A 93 16.13 -9.44 7.84
CA GLY A 93 14.71 -9.29 8.02
C GLY A 93 14.10 -10.56 8.61
N PHE A 94 13.09 -10.41 9.44
CA PHE A 94 12.26 -11.51 9.87
C PHE A 94 10.84 -11.24 9.41
N TYR A 95 10.29 -12.17 8.65
CA TYR A 95 8.87 -12.24 8.41
C TYR A 95 8.30 -13.32 9.32
N SER A 96 7.42 -12.93 10.21
CA SER A 96 6.70 -13.84 11.08
C SER A 96 5.21 -13.69 10.80
N ARG A 97 4.62 -14.72 10.24
CA ARG A 97 3.18 -14.80 10.06
C ARG A 97 2.54 -15.20 11.40
N ILE A 98 1.49 -14.47 11.79
CA ILE A 98 0.63 -14.93 12.88
C ILE A 98 -0.02 -16.24 12.44
N ASP A 99 0.10 -17.29 13.26
CA ASP A 99 -0.49 -18.59 12.98
C ASP A 99 -2.03 -18.50 13.03
N ASN A 100 -2.61 -18.55 11.86
CA ASN A 100 -4.06 -18.51 11.65
C ASN A 100 -4.41 -19.15 10.29
N ASN A 101 -5.71 -19.36 10.05
CA ASN A 101 -6.21 -19.98 8.83
C ASN A 101 -6.56 -18.97 7.71
N TYR A 102 -6.25 -17.68 7.90
CA TYR A 102 -6.52 -16.68 6.88
C TYR A 102 -5.48 -16.73 5.77
N PRO A 103 -5.86 -16.45 4.52
CA PRO A 103 -4.92 -16.31 3.42
C PRO A 103 -3.96 -15.15 3.68
N LEU A 104 -2.74 -15.24 3.13
CA LEU A 104 -1.74 -14.18 3.24
C LEU A 104 -2.22 -12.87 2.60
N PHE A 105 -2.87 -12.99 1.45
CA PHE A 105 -3.45 -11.86 0.74
C PHE A 105 -4.94 -12.07 0.52
N VAL A 106 -5.68 -10.97 0.59
CA VAL A 106 -7.09 -10.93 0.17
C VAL A 106 -7.12 -10.81 -1.35
N THR A 107 -7.86 -11.69 -2.00
CA THR A 107 -8.05 -11.71 -3.44
C THR A 107 -9.54 -11.76 -3.76
N GLU A 108 -9.92 -11.44 -4.99
CA GLU A 108 -11.32 -11.53 -5.43
C GLU A 108 -11.94 -12.92 -5.16
N SER A 109 -11.11 -13.97 -5.22
CA SER A 109 -11.57 -15.36 -5.01
C SER A 109 -11.78 -15.75 -3.54
N ASN A 110 -11.22 -14.99 -2.59
CA ASN A 110 -11.31 -15.28 -1.16
C ASN A 110 -11.98 -14.16 -0.35
N GLN A 111 -12.52 -13.14 -1.01
CA GLN A 111 -13.37 -12.13 -0.37
C GLN A 111 -14.72 -12.75 -0.02
N VAL A 112 -15.13 -12.57 1.21
CA VAL A 112 -16.51 -12.85 1.64
C VAL A 112 -17.27 -11.54 1.54
N ASN A 113 -18.21 -11.45 0.61
CA ASN A 113 -19.19 -10.39 0.63
C ASN A 113 -20.12 -10.65 1.83
N ILE A 114 -19.97 -9.85 2.86
CA ILE A 114 -20.98 -9.77 3.90
C ILE A 114 -22.13 -9.02 3.25
N GLU A 115 -23.12 -9.75 2.71
CA GLU A 115 -24.41 -9.16 2.43
C GLU A 115 -24.90 -8.69 3.80
N ASN A 116 -25.00 -7.38 3.98
CA ASN A 116 -25.73 -6.84 5.12
C ASN A 116 -27.13 -7.44 5.03
N GLU A 117 -27.41 -8.44 5.85
CA GLU A 117 -28.79 -8.78 6.15
C GLU A 117 -29.41 -7.44 6.55
N SER A 118 -30.40 -7.00 5.77
CA SER A 118 -31.12 -5.76 5.99
C SER A 118 -31.36 -5.59 7.48
N ASP A 119 -30.81 -4.51 8.02
CA ASP A 119 -31.07 -4.04 9.37
C ASP A 119 -32.61 -3.82 9.55
N GLU A 120 -33.34 -4.89 9.67
CA GLU A 120 -34.61 -4.89 10.36
C GLU A 120 -34.26 -5.00 11.84
N ASP A 121 -34.43 -3.88 12.55
CA ASP A 121 -34.22 -3.68 13.99
C ASP A 121 -32.80 -3.22 14.46
N ASP A 122 -32.17 -2.27 13.81
CA ASP A 122 -31.42 -1.29 14.56
C ASP A 122 -32.41 -0.32 15.23
N ASP A 123 -32.92 -0.74 16.37
CA ASP A 123 -33.43 0.18 17.38
C ASP A 123 -32.29 1.11 17.78
N ILE A 124 -32.04 2.12 16.95
CA ILE A 124 -31.18 3.24 17.32
C ILE A 124 -31.81 3.79 18.59
N TYR A 125 -31.16 3.54 19.72
CA TYR A 125 -31.55 4.09 21.00
C TYR A 125 -31.56 5.62 20.87
N LEU A 126 -32.72 6.18 20.53
CA LEU A 126 -33.00 7.61 20.46
C LEU A 126 -33.23 8.22 21.85
N GLY A 127 -32.93 7.48 22.92
CA GLY A 127 -33.03 7.96 24.28
C GLY A 127 -31.92 8.99 24.57
N ASP A 128 -32.31 10.05 25.30
CA ASP A 128 -31.34 11.02 25.83
C ASP A 128 -30.43 10.31 26.85
N ILE A 129 -29.20 10.01 26.45
CA ILE A 129 -28.17 9.37 27.31
C ILE A 129 -27.87 10.20 28.55
N PHE A 130 -28.26 11.45 28.61
CA PHE A 130 -28.06 12.36 29.74
C PHE A 130 -29.30 12.56 30.60
N ALA A 131 -30.44 11.94 30.28
CA ALA A 131 -31.69 12.12 31.01
C ALA A 131 -31.63 11.74 32.51
N ASP A 132 -30.69 10.87 32.87
CA ASP A 132 -30.52 10.43 34.26
C ASP A 132 -29.49 11.25 35.04
N PHE A 133 -28.71 12.10 34.39
CA PHE A 133 -27.71 12.95 35.07
C PHE A 133 -28.36 14.10 35.85
N ASN A 134 -29.54 14.52 35.46
CA ASN A 134 -30.24 15.67 36.10
C ASN A 134 -31.14 15.28 37.28
N LYS A 135 -31.19 14.01 37.69
CA LYS A 135 -32.05 13.56 38.78
C LYS A 135 -31.41 13.52 40.17
N ASN A 136 -30.13 13.82 40.29
CA ASN A 136 -29.40 13.72 41.56
C ASN A 136 -29.02 15.06 42.20
N GLU A 137 -29.61 16.16 41.78
CA GLU A 137 -29.52 17.47 42.48
C GLU A 137 -30.87 17.83 43.08
N LYS A 138 -31.15 17.28 44.27
CA LYS A 138 -32.09 17.86 45.29
C LYS A 138 -31.64 17.40 46.65
#